data_d30e0afd54a001f3a366fc3a9c83862a
#
_entry.id   d30e0afd54a001f3a366fc3a9c83862a
#
_cell.length_a   1.000
_cell.length_b   1.000
_cell.length_c   1.000
_cell.angle_alpha   90.00
_cell.angle_beta   90.00
_cell.angle_gamma   90.00
#
_symmetry.space_group_name_H-M   'P 1'
#
loop_
_entity.id
_entity.type
_entity.pdbx_description
1 polymer ?
#
loop_
_entity_poly.entity_id
_entity_poly.type
_entity_poly.pdbx_seq_one_letter_code
_entity_poly.pdbx_strand_id
1 'polypeptide(L)'
;MNKIIALVGMCGSGKSVACDYFVNNGYKRIYFGQVTMDILKEKNLEVNAENEKVIRENLRKEYGMGAFATLLLPKIKEYAENYDVILDGLYSWEELKILQKEFENIKVIAIIADKKIRYERLVNRDVRPLTIEEAKKRDISEIENLEKGGPIAYADYFALNNNGLDEFYQNIDSVIERIDNE
;
A
#
# COMPACT_ATOMS: atom_id res chain seq x y z
N MET A 1 -16.05 -6.17 15.61
CA MET A 1 -14.94 -6.83 14.91
C MET A 1 -13.94 -5.75 14.57
N ASN A 2 -12.63 -5.97 14.76
CA ASN A 2 -11.64 -4.94 14.43
C ASN A 2 -11.60 -4.68 12.93
N LYS A 3 -11.30 -3.45 12.55
CA LYS A 3 -11.25 -3.01 11.15
C LYS A 3 -9.96 -3.50 10.49
N ILE A 4 -10.06 -3.91 9.24
CA ILE A 4 -8.90 -4.19 8.38
C ILE A 4 -9.03 -3.31 7.16
N ILE A 5 -8.13 -2.35 7.02
CA ILE A 5 -8.14 -1.37 5.93
C ILE A 5 -6.88 -1.55 5.08
N ALA A 6 -7.04 -1.69 3.78
CA ALA A 6 -5.94 -1.74 2.83
C ALA A 6 -5.83 -0.41 2.08
N LEU A 7 -4.65 0.22 2.12
CA LEU A 7 -4.36 1.43 1.36
C LEU A 7 -3.75 1.09 0.01
N VAL A 8 -4.40 1.52 -1.05
CA VAL A 8 -3.92 1.37 -2.42
C VAL A 8 -3.73 2.73 -3.10
N GLY A 9 -3.06 2.78 -4.23
CA GLY A 9 -2.83 4.00 -4.99
C GLY A 9 -1.47 4.01 -5.69
N MET A 10 -1.32 4.84 -6.69
CA MET A 10 -0.09 4.98 -7.46
C MET A 10 1.04 5.63 -6.67
N CYS A 11 2.27 5.49 -7.12
CA CYS A 11 3.42 6.15 -6.49
C CYS A 11 3.23 7.67 -6.46
N GLY A 12 3.56 8.31 -5.33
CA GLY A 12 3.37 9.74 -5.13
C GLY A 12 1.95 10.18 -4.75
N SER A 13 0.99 9.26 -4.61
CA SER A 13 -0.40 9.61 -4.22
C SER A 13 -0.54 10.05 -2.76
N GLY A 14 0.43 9.72 -1.87
CA GLY A 14 0.37 10.08 -0.45
C GLY A 14 0.00 8.93 0.48
N LYS A 15 0.07 7.67 0.04
CA LYS A 15 -0.23 6.50 0.88
C LYS A 15 0.54 6.45 2.20
N SER A 16 1.82 6.81 2.19
CA SER A 16 2.62 6.80 3.43
C SER A 16 2.09 7.80 4.46
N VAL A 17 1.70 9.00 4.00
CA VAL A 17 1.10 10.03 4.86
C VAL A 17 -0.24 9.53 5.42
N ALA A 18 -1.08 8.92 4.59
CA ALA A 18 -2.33 8.31 5.05
C ALA A 18 -2.06 7.19 6.06
N CYS A 19 -1.07 6.33 5.80
CA CYS A 19 -0.71 5.25 6.72
C CYS A 19 -0.26 5.78 8.07
N ASP A 20 0.58 6.80 8.10
CA ASP A 20 1.03 7.44 9.34
C ASP A 20 -0.15 8.09 10.09
N TYR A 21 -1.11 8.67 9.36
CA TYR A 21 -2.34 9.19 9.94
C TYR A 21 -3.16 8.09 10.65
N PHE A 22 -3.38 6.94 10.00
CA PHE A 22 -4.05 5.80 10.63
C PHE A 22 -3.30 5.28 11.87
N VAL A 23 -1.97 5.18 11.79
CA VAL A 23 -1.13 4.76 12.94
C VAL A 23 -1.27 5.71 14.11
N ASN A 24 -1.27 7.03 13.88
CA ASN A 24 -1.47 8.04 14.91
C ASN A 24 -2.88 7.98 15.52
N ASN A 25 -3.85 7.43 14.81
CA ASN A 25 -5.21 7.16 15.28
C ASN A 25 -5.40 5.73 15.82
N GLY A 26 -4.31 5.04 16.18
CA GLY A 26 -4.35 3.77 16.92
C GLY A 26 -4.34 2.49 16.10
N TYR A 27 -4.30 2.58 14.77
CA TYR A 27 -4.21 1.40 13.90
C TYR A 27 -2.83 0.75 13.97
N LYS A 28 -2.78 -0.55 13.88
CA LYS A 28 -1.53 -1.31 13.72
C LYS A 28 -1.17 -1.44 12.25
N ARG A 29 0.00 -0.93 11.88
CA ARG A 29 0.52 -1.02 10.51
C ARG A 29 1.12 -2.38 10.22
N ILE A 30 0.73 -2.97 9.10
CA ILE A 30 1.41 -4.11 8.46
C ILE A 30 1.94 -3.64 7.12
N TYR A 31 3.27 -3.53 7.03
CA TYR A 31 3.96 -3.11 5.83
C TYR A 31 4.36 -4.32 4.98
N PHE A 32 3.82 -4.41 3.77
CA PHE A 32 4.07 -5.54 2.86
C PHE A 32 5.54 -5.63 2.44
N GLY A 33 6.22 -4.49 2.29
CA GLY A 33 7.65 -4.45 2.02
C GLY A 33 8.52 -5.03 3.14
N GLN A 34 7.98 -5.21 4.35
CA GLN A 34 8.72 -5.77 5.48
C GLN A 34 9.22 -7.19 5.19
N VAL A 35 8.45 -7.99 4.46
CA VAL A 35 8.87 -9.34 4.03
C VAL A 35 10.20 -9.29 3.26
N THR A 36 10.34 -8.31 2.36
CA THR A 36 11.60 -8.12 1.61
C THR A 36 12.74 -7.72 2.54
N MET A 37 12.48 -6.81 3.49
CA MET A 37 13.49 -6.34 4.45
C MET A 37 13.95 -7.46 5.38
N ASP A 38 13.03 -8.29 5.85
CA ASP A 38 13.34 -9.42 6.73
C ASP A 38 14.22 -10.45 6.02
N ILE A 39 13.94 -10.76 4.75
CA ILE A 39 14.75 -11.67 3.93
C ILE A 39 16.14 -11.08 3.64
N LEU A 40 16.23 -9.78 3.36
CA LEU A 40 17.52 -9.10 3.18
C LEU A 40 18.38 -9.24 4.44
N LYS A 41 17.78 -8.99 5.59
CA LYS A 41 18.43 -9.12 6.90
C LYS A 41 18.88 -10.56 7.18
N GLU A 42 18.01 -11.53 6.95
CA GLU A 42 18.31 -12.96 7.15
C GLU A 42 19.47 -13.43 6.27
N LYS A 43 19.51 -12.96 5.01
CA LYS A 43 20.56 -13.29 4.06
C LYS A 43 21.81 -12.42 4.19
N ASN A 44 21.86 -11.49 5.15
CA ASN A 44 22.93 -10.52 5.31
C ASN A 44 23.24 -9.72 4.02
N LEU A 45 22.20 -9.36 3.26
CA LEU A 45 22.31 -8.58 2.03
C LEU A 45 22.09 -7.09 2.33
N GLU A 46 22.80 -6.24 1.58
CA GLU A 46 22.62 -4.80 1.66
C GLU A 46 21.22 -4.38 1.22
N VAL A 47 20.62 -3.39 1.91
CA VAL A 47 19.34 -2.79 1.55
C VAL A 47 19.56 -1.79 0.41
N ASN A 48 19.41 -2.26 -0.81
CA ASN A 48 19.46 -1.43 -2.03
C ASN A 48 18.43 -1.89 -3.05
N ALA A 49 18.21 -1.07 -4.07
CA ALA A 49 17.14 -1.28 -5.05
C ALA A 49 17.29 -2.60 -5.83
N GLU A 50 18.52 -3.04 -6.10
CA GLU A 50 18.82 -4.26 -6.84
C GLU A 50 18.47 -5.50 -6.01
N ASN A 51 19.00 -5.59 -4.78
CA ASN A 51 18.72 -6.71 -3.87
C ASN A 51 17.23 -6.79 -3.53
N GLU A 52 16.58 -5.65 -3.23
CA GLU A 52 15.13 -5.60 -3.01
C GLU A 52 14.36 -6.14 -4.22
N LYS A 53 14.77 -5.75 -5.44
CA LYS A 53 14.12 -6.20 -6.68
C LYS A 53 14.25 -7.72 -6.84
N VAL A 54 15.46 -8.24 -6.70
CA VAL A 54 15.72 -9.70 -6.83
C VAL A 54 14.87 -10.51 -5.85
N ILE A 55 14.78 -10.08 -4.59
CA ILE A 55 13.97 -10.78 -3.58
C ILE A 55 12.49 -10.73 -3.96
N ARG A 56 11.96 -9.55 -4.33
CA ARG A 56 10.55 -9.43 -4.74
C ARG A 56 10.21 -10.28 -5.96
N GLU A 57 11.09 -10.34 -6.94
CA GLU A 57 10.90 -11.15 -8.14
C GLU A 57 10.94 -12.65 -7.80
N ASN A 58 11.87 -13.09 -6.95
CA ASN A 58 11.96 -14.47 -6.51
C ASN A 58 10.71 -14.90 -5.72
N LEU A 59 10.23 -14.06 -4.79
CA LEU A 59 9.01 -14.33 -4.05
C LEU A 59 7.80 -14.49 -4.98
N ARG A 60 7.65 -13.62 -5.96
CA ARG A 60 6.55 -13.74 -6.93
C ARG A 60 6.70 -14.92 -7.86
N LYS A 61 7.93 -15.31 -8.19
CA LYS A 61 8.18 -16.52 -8.98
C LYS A 61 7.80 -17.80 -8.20
N GLU A 62 8.02 -17.81 -6.90
CA GLU A 62 7.74 -18.95 -6.03
C GLU A 62 6.28 -19.05 -5.61
N TYR A 63 5.67 -17.94 -5.19
CA TYR A 63 4.33 -17.86 -4.61
C TYR A 63 3.29 -17.18 -5.50
N GLY A 64 3.66 -16.77 -6.73
CA GLY A 64 2.80 -16.00 -7.62
C GLY A 64 2.65 -14.52 -7.22
N MET A 65 1.76 -13.82 -7.91
CA MET A 65 1.51 -12.38 -7.67
C MET A 65 0.88 -12.09 -6.30
N GLY A 66 0.32 -13.08 -5.64
CA GLY A 66 -0.23 -13.00 -4.27
C GLY A 66 0.78 -13.23 -3.15
N ALA A 67 2.08 -13.34 -3.44
CA ALA A 67 3.15 -13.74 -2.54
C ALA A 67 3.13 -13.02 -1.18
N PHE A 68 3.08 -11.69 -1.22
CA PHE A 68 3.18 -10.88 0.00
C PHE A 68 1.94 -11.01 0.88
N ALA A 69 0.75 -11.04 0.29
CA ALA A 69 -0.48 -11.30 1.05
C ALA A 69 -0.43 -12.66 1.71
N THR A 70 -0.07 -13.71 0.97
CA THR A 70 0.04 -15.08 1.50
C THR A 70 0.99 -15.16 2.70
N LEU A 71 2.17 -14.57 2.58
CA LEU A 71 3.20 -14.60 3.64
C LEU A 71 2.82 -13.77 4.87
N LEU A 72 2.00 -12.74 4.70
CA LEU A 72 1.57 -11.85 5.78
C LEU A 72 0.25 -12.28 6.44
N LEU A 73 -0.53 -13.19 5.86
CA LEU A 73 -1.81 -13.65 6.42
C LEU A 73 -1.74 -14.01 7.91
N PRO A 74 -0.76 -14.79 8.39
CA PRO A 74 -0.69 -15.14 9.82
C PRO A 74 -0.58 -13.90 10.70
N LYS A 75 0.26 -12.94 10.32
CA LYS A 75 0.46 -11.69 11.06
C LYS A 75 -0.77 -10.78 11.01
N ILE A 76 -1.45 -10.73 9.86
CA ILE A 76 -2.68 -9.94 9.74
C ILE A 76 -3.75 -10.53 10.67
N LYS A 77 -3.92 -11.85 10.71
CA LYS A 77 -4.86 -12.53 11.60
C LYS A 77 -4.55 -12.25 13.07
N GLU A 78 -3.29 -12.42 13.49
CA GLU A 78 -2.83 -12.14 14.85
C GLU A 78 -3.16 -10.70 15.30
N TYR A 79 -2.85 -9.71 14.44
CA TYR A 79 -3.09 -8.32 14.79
C TYR A 79 -4.58 -7.95 14.78
N ALA A 80 -5.35 -8.50 13.85
CA ALA A 80 -6.77 -8.23 13.72
C ALA A 80 -7.61 -8.78 14.89
N GLU A 81 -7.07 -9.72 15.70
CA GLU A 81 -7.74 -10.18 16.92
C GLU A 81 -7.88 -9.06 17.96
N ASN A 82 -6.90 -8.15 18.05
CA ASN A 82 -6.81 -7.19 19.15
C ASN A 82 -6.77 -5.73 18.70
N TYR A 83 -6.55 -5.44 17.42
CA TYR A 83 -6.33 -4.09 16.90
C TYR A 83 -7.03 -3.87 15.57
N ASP A 84 -7.39 -2.62 15.32
CA ASP A 84 -7.65 -2.15 13.96
C ASP A 84 -6.33 -2.16 13.17
N VAL A 85 -6.35 -2.66 11.94
CA VAL A 85 -5.15 -2.90 11.13
C VAL A 85 -5.17 -2.07 9.87
N ILE A 86 -4.05 -1.43 9.57
CA ILE A 86 -3.79 -0.76 8.30
C ILE A 86 -2.76 -1.52 7.48
N LEU A 87 -3.13 -1.96 6.28
CA LEU A 87 -2.27 -2.69 5.36
C LEU A 87 -1.63 -1.69 4.38
N ASP A 88 -0.30 -1.58 4.45
CA ASP A 88 0.48 -0.68 3.61
C ASP A 88 1.31 -1.46 2.60
N GLY A 89 1.06 -1.23 1.32
CA GLY A 89 1.83 -1.84 0.23
C GLY A 89 1.15 -3.00 -0.47
N LEU A 90 -0.18 -3.12 -0.37
CA LEU A 90 -0.97 -3.96 -1.26
C LEU A 90 -0.82 -3.45 -2.70
N TYR A 91 -0.38 -4.31 -3.60
CA TYR A 91 -0.10 -3.93 -4.98
C TYR A 91 -0.92 -4.70 -6.00
N SER A 92 -0.92 -6.03 -5.96
CA SER A 92 -1.50 -6.83 -7.03
C SER A 92 -2.98 -7.15 -6.81
N TRP A 93 -3.63 -7.46 -7.92
CA TRP A 93 -5.00 -7.97 -7.90
C TRP A 93 -5.11 -9.30 -7.15
N GLU A 94 -4.11 -10.17 -7.31
CA GLU A 94 -4.04 -11.47 -6.61
C GLU A 94 -3.94 -11.30 -5.10
N GLU A 95 -3.13 -10.34 -4.63
CA GLU A 95 -3.03 -10.02 -3.21
C GLU A 95 -4.38 -9.60 -2.65
N LEU A 96 -5.12 -8.74 -3.36
CA LEU A 96 -6.45 -8.31 -2.93
C LEU A 96 -7.43 -9.48 -2.85
N LYS A 97 -7.48 -10.34 -3.85
CA LYS A 97 -8.36 -11.52 -3.86
C LYS A 97 -8.08 -12.46 -2.67
N ILE A 98 -6.81 -12.68 -2.34
CA ILE A 98 -6.42 -13.48 -1.19
C ILE A 98 -6.94 -12.85 0.10
N LEU A 99 -6.74 -11.56 0.29
CA LEU A 99 -7.19 -10.86 1.48
C LEU A 99 -8.73 -10.85 1.61
N GLN A 100 -9.45 -10.59 0.53
CA GLN A 100 -10.92 -10.60 0.53
C GLN A 100 -11.52 -11.99 0.81
N LYS A 101 -10.83 -13.06 0.42
CA LYS A 101 -11.23 -14.43 0.75
C LYS A 101 -11.08 -14.74 2.24
N GLU A 102 -10.06 -14.18 2.88
CA GLU A 102 -9.72 -14.43 4.29
C GLU A 102 -10.44 -13.48 5.27
N PHE A 103 -10.76 -12.27 4.82
CA PHE A 103 -11.33 -11.22 5.64
C PHE A 103 -12.55 -10.59 4.92
N GLU A 104 -13.75 -11.03 5.28
CA GLU A 104 -15.00 -10.52 4.69
C GLU A 104 -15.22 -9.03 4.97
N ASN A 105 -14.64 -8.52 6.07
CA ASN A 105 -14.78 -7.14 6.51
C ASN A 105 -13.64 -6.21 6.05
N ILE A 106 -12.74 -6.67 5.17
CA ILE A 106 -11.68 -5.80 4.66
C ILE A 106 -12.26 -4.66 3.83
N LYS A 107 -11.78 -3.45 4.08
CA LYS A 107 -12.11 -2.27 3.27
C LYS A 107 -10.88 -1.78 2.53
N VAL A 108 -11.05 -1.41 1.29
CA VAL A 108 -9.97 -0.90 0.44
C VAL A 108 -10.17 0.58 0.21
N ILE A 109 -9.20 1.39 0.60
CA ILE A 109 -9.18 2.83 0.38
C ILE A 109 -8.13 3.17 -0.67
N ALA A 110 -8.56 3.72 -1.81
CA ALA A 110 -7.64 4.24 -2.81
C ALA A 110 -7.28 5.71 -2.53
N ILE A 111 -6.00 5.96 -2.30
CA ILE A 111 -5.47 7.33 -2.20
C ILE A 111 -5.16 7.83 -3.61
N ILE A 112 -5.90 8.85 -4.04
CA ILE A 112 -5.87 9.37 -5.40
C ILE A 112 -5.30 10.79 -5.40
N ALA A 113 -4.37 11.03 -6.30
CA ALA A 113 -3.89 12.37 -6.64
C ALA A 113 -3.64 12.47 -8.13
N ASP A 114 -3.82 13.67 -8.67
CA ASP A 114 -3.59 13.97 -10.08
C ASP A 114 -2.16 13.61 -10.48
N LYS A 115 -2.01 13.08 -11.68
CA LYS A 115 -0.70 12.63 -12.19
C LYS A 115 0.37 13.70 -12.11
N LYS A 116 0.02 14.97 -12.42
CA LYS A 116 0.94 16.11 -12.32
C LYS A 116 1.44 16.29 -10.90
N ILE A 117 0.54 16.29 -9.92
CA ILE A 117 0.85 16.47 -8.50
C ILE A 117 1.72 15.31 -7.99
N ARG A 118 1.39 14.06 -8.36
CA ARG A 118 2.20 12.90 -7.99
C ARG A 118 3.64 13.01 -8.51
N TYR A 119 3.81 13.45 -9.74
CA TYR A 119 5.13 13.61 -10.36
C TYR A 119 5.92 14.75 -9.71
N GLU A 120 5.30 15.87 -9.41
CA GLU A 120 5.93 16.95 -8.66
C GLU A 120 6.41 16.49 -7.29
N ARG A 121 5.60 15.71 -6.56
CA ARG A 121 6.00 15.12 -5.27
C ARG A 121 7.15 14.14 -5.42
N LEU A 122 7.16 13.31 -6.45
CA LEU A 122 8.22 12.33 -6.70
C LEU A 122 9.56 12.98 -7.05
N VAL A 123 9.53 14.10 -7.77
CA VAL A 123 10.72 14.89 -8.11
C VAL A 123 11.29 15.58 -6.88
N ASN A 124 10.42 16.15 -6.02
CA ASN A 124 10.83 17.03 -4.92
C ASN A 124 10.98 16.30 -3.56
N ARG A 125 10.79 14.99 -3.49
CA ARG A 125 10.95 14.26 -2.22
C ARG A 125 12.42 14.11 -1.83
N ASP A 126 12.70 14.15 -0.53
CA ASP A 126 14.06 14.08 0.02
C ASP A 126 14.71 12.69 -0.16
N VAL A 127 13.91 11.63 -0.13
CA VAL A 127 14.40 10.26 -0.21
C VAL A 127 14.10 9.63 -1.56
N ARG A 128 15.13 9.21 -2.27
CA ARG A 128 15.04 8.58 -3.60
C ARG A 128 14.21 9.41 -4.60
N PRO A 129 14.55 10.71 -4.83
CA PRO A 129 13.85 11.53 -5.83
C PRO A 129 13.91 10.86 -7.20
N LEU A 130 12.89 11.13 -8.03
CA LEU A 130 12.81 10.61 -9.39
C LEU A 130 12.77 11.77 -10.37
N THR A 131 13.35 11.58 -11.53
CA THR A 131 13.07 12.45 -12.68
C THR A 131 11.64 12.19 -13.18
N ILE A 132 11.12 13.11 -14.00
CA ILE A 132 9.80 12.93 -14.64
C ILE A 132 9.75 11.65 -15.48
N GLU A 133 10.81 11.35 -16.21
CA GLU A 133 10.89 10.14 -17.04
C GLU A 133 10.91 8.85 -16.20
N GLU A 134 11.60 8.85 -15.07
CA GLU A 134 11.59 7.72 -14.13
C GLU A 134 10.21 7.56 -13.48
N ALA A 135 9.53 8.67 -13.14
CA ALA A 135 8.17 8.62 -12.61
C ALA A 135 7.19 8.02 -13.61
N LYS A 136 7.29 8.39 -14.90
CA LYS A 136 6.48 7.78 -15.98
C LYS A 136 6.75 6.28 -16.13
N LYS A 137 8.02 5.88 -16.19
CA LYS A 137 8.43 4.47 -16.30
C LYS A 137 7.92 3.67 -15.09
N ARG A 138 7.95 4.28 -13.90
CA ARG A 138 7.46 3.65 -12.68
C ARG A 138 5.95 3.45 -12.72
N ASP A 139 5.17 4.45 -13.14
CA ASP A 139 3.72 4.32 -13.30
C ASP A 139 3.37 3.17 -14.24
N ILE A 140 4.02 3.09 -15.41
CA ILE A 140 3.80 2.01 -16.37
C ILE A 140 4.12 0.65 -15.74
N SER A 141 5.29 0.53 -15.10
CA SER A 141 5.69 -0.71 -14.43
C SER A 141 4.75 -1.11 -13.29
N GLU A 142 4.21 -0.15 -12.53
CA GLU A 142 3.24 -0.41 -11.46
C GLU A 142 1.91 -0.94 -12.01
N ILE A 143 1.51 -0.52 -13.21
CA ILE A 143 0.29 -0.99 -13.88
C ILE A 143 0.53 -2.34 -14.54
N GLU A 144 1.56 -2.46 -15.38
CA GLU A 144 1.79 -3.63 -16.23
C GLU A 144 2.38 -4.83 -15.49
N ASN A 145 3.31 -4.57 -14.54
CA ASN A 145 4.06 -5.65 -13.87
C ASN A 145 3.58 -5.94 -12.45
N LEU A 146 2.90 -5.00 -11.80
CA LEU A 146 2.39 -5.15 -10.43
C LEU A 146 0.86 -5.19 -10.35
N GLU A 147 0.18 -4.99 -11.47
CA GLU A 147 -1.29 -5.03 -11.58
C GLU A 147 -2.02 -4.09 -10.59
N LYS A 148 -1.38 -2.97 -10.25
CA LYS A 148 -1.94 -2.01 -9.28
C LYS A 148 -3.26 -1.39 -9.70
N GLY A 149 -3.54 -1.35 -10.98
CA GLY A 149 -4.79 -0.81 -11.51
C GLY A 149 -6.03 -1.53 -10.97
N GLY A 150 -5.95 -2.85 -10.78
CA GLY A 150 -7.05 -3.65 -10.26
C GLY A 150 -7.51 -3.21 -8.86
N PRO A 151 -6.65 -3.28 -7.83
CA PRO A 151 -7.02 -2.85 -6.48
C PRO A 151 -7.46 -1.38 -6.38
N ILE A 152 -6.86 -0.48 -7.19
CA ILE A 152 -7.25 0.94 -7.21
C ILE A 152 -8.65 1.10 -7.80
N ALA A 153 -8.95 0.44 -8.92
CA ALA A 153 -10.25 0.54 -9.58
C ALA A 153 -11.37 -0.14 -8.78
N TYR A 154 -11.03 -1.17 -8.01
CA TYR A 154 -11.96 -1.97 -7.21
C TYR A 154 -12.06 -1.52 -5.75
N ALA A 155 -11.45 -0.38 -5.39
CA ALA A 155 -11.49 0.14 -4.03
C ALA A 155 -12.92 0.51 -3.59
N ASP A 156 -13.24 0.24 -2.32
CA ASP A 156 -14.53 0.59 -1.71
C ASP A 156 -14.69 2.10 -1.56
N TYR A 157 -13.57 2.80 -1.29
CA TYR A 157 -13.55 4.25 -1.04
C TYR A 157 -12.37 4.92 -1.71
N PHE A 158 -12.55 6.22 -2.01
CA PHE A 158 -11.54 7.06 -2.62
C PHE A 158 -11.29 8.29 -1.74
N ALA A 159 -10.04 8.50 -1.33
CA ALA A 159 -9.60 9.71 -0.64
C ALA A 159 -8.72 10.54 -1.58
N LEU A 160 -9.17 11.73 -1.92
CA LEU A 160 -8.45 12.66 -2.80
C LEU A 160 -7.32 13.35 -2.04
N ASN A 161 -6.18 13.52 -2.69
CA ASN A 161 -5.00 14.16 -2.14
C ASN A 161 -4.36 15.11 -3.18
N ASN A 162 -5.13 16.08 -3.64
CA ASN A 162 -4.66 17.07 -4.62
C ASN A 162 -4.22 18.39 -3.96
N ASN A 163 -4.68 18.66 -2.75
CA ASN A 163 -4.46 19.92 -2.04
C ASN A 163 -3.52 19.75 -0.83
N GLY A 164 -3.67 20.56 0.20
CA GLY A 164 -2.87 20.51 1.42
C GLY A 164 -3.18 19.31 2.33
N LEU A 165 -2.35 19.13 3.37
CA LEU A 165 -2.49 18.01 4.32
C LEU A 165 -3.80 18.05 5.09
N ASP A 166 -4.27 19.23 5.50
CA ASP A 166 -5.50 19.37 6.30
C ASP A 166 -6.72 18.85 5.53
N GLU A 167 -6.85 19.23 4.24
CA GLU A 167 -7.93 18.72 3.40
C GLU A 167 -7.79 17.22 3.15
N PHE A 168 -6.57 16.74 3.00
CA PHE A 168 -6.33 15.30 2.82
C PHE A 168 -6.76 14.50 4.06
N TYR A 169 -6.44 14.98 5.27
CA TYR A 169 -6.89 14.35 6.50
C TYR A 169 -8.41 14.40 6.65
N GLN A 170 -9.07 15.52 6.32
CA GLN A 170 -10.53 15.59 6.29
C GLN A 170 -11.16 14.58 5.30
N ASN A 171 -10.54 14.38 4.14
CA ASN A 171 -10.98 13.36 3.19
C ASN A 171 -10.85 11.94 3.76
N ILE A 172 -9.77 11.65 4.50
CA ILE A 172 -9.59 10.36 5.18
C ILE A 172 -10.65 10.19 6.28
N ASP A 173 -10.87 11.20 7.11
CA ASP A 173 -11.86 11.17 8.20
C ASP A 173 -13.27 10.91 7.65
N SER A 174 -13.65 11.59 6.56
CA SER A 174 -14.92 11.36 5.90
C SER A 174 -15.09 9.92 5.39
N VAL A 175 -14.00 9.29 4.94
CA VAL A 175 -14.02 7.87 4.57
C VAL A 175 -14.16 6.98 5.80
N ILE A 176 -13.43 7.27 6.88
CA ILE A 176 -13.52 6.50 8.14
C ILE A 176 -14.94 6.58 8.69
N GLU A 177 -15.56 7.76 8.75
CA GLU A 177 -16.94 7.94 9.20
C GLU A 177 -17.95 7.12 8.38
N ARG A 178 -17.73 7.00 7.07
CA ARG A 178 -18.57 6.16 6.20
C ARG A 178 -18.40 4.68 6.51
N ILE A 179 -17.17 4.22 6.76
CA ILE A 179 -16.88 2.83 7.17
C ILE A 179 -17.53 2.53 8.52
N ASP A 180 -17.54 3.49 9.45
CA ASP A 180 -18.08 3.32 10.80
C ASP A 180 -19.62 3.27 10.82
N ASN A 181 -20.27 3.76 9.79
CA ASN A 181 -21.73 3.79 9.65
C ASN A 181 -22.29 2.63 8.80
N GLU A 182 -21.45 1.71 8.29
CA GLU A 182 -21.86 0.48 7.61
C GLU A 182 -22.06 -0.69 8.58
#